data_6eb320b3952994b8bad77a04dc1682ac
#
_entry.id   6eb320b3952994b8bad77a04dc1682ac
#
_cell.length_a   1.000
_cell.length_b   1.000
_cell.length_c   1.000
_cell.angle_alpha   90.00
_cell.angle_beta   90.00
_cell.angle_gamma   90.00
#
_symmetry.space_group_name_H-M   'P 1'
#
loop_
_entity.id
_entity.type
_entity.pdbx_description
1 polymer ?
#
loop_
_entity_poly.entity_id
_entity_poly.type
_entity_poly.pdbx_seq_one_letter_code
_entity_poly.pdbx_strand_id
1 'polypeptide(L)'
;MRLLDEELFDLLNGELDLERAREIQRAPKDLDRRQRLLAIAQQKLGWSEPIMLPLQENLFVVRTDAGKKVRCRCGHYFDDYRRNWKESALVYERDPQDGELYSSTNAPTKEWMILREFYCPSCATLLDVENVPQGYPFIFNFLPYFDDEPE
;
A
#
# COMPACT_ATOMS: atom_id res chain seq x y z
N MET A 1 -2.64 1.65 25.44
CA MET A 1 -2.49 3.11 25.21
C MET A 1 -3.47 3.50 24.10
N ARG A 2 -4.43 4.36 24.43
CA ARG A 2 -5.44 4.80 23.45
C ARG A 2 -4.86 5.97 22.65
N LEU A 3 -4.77 5.80 21.34
CA LEU A 3 -4.32 6.85 20.43
C LEU A 3 -5.44 7.86 20.17
N LEU A 4 -5.08 9.11 19.95
CA LEU A 4 -6.00 10.11 19.42
C LEU A 4 -6.32 9.83 17.96
N ASP A 5 -7.45 10.30 17.46
CA ASP A 5 -7.85 10.08 16.07
C ASP A 5 -6.91 10.79 15.07
N GLU A 6 -6.34 11.93 15.46
CA GLU A 6 -5.28 12.60 14.71
C GLU A 6 -4.04 11.73 14.58
N GLU A 7 -3.56 11.16 15.68
CA GLU A 7 -2.39 10.26 15.66
C GLU A 7 -2.63 9.01 14.81
N LEU A 8 -3.85 8.49 14.80
CA LEU A 8 -4.21 7.36 13.94
C LEU A 8 -4.22 7.74 12.47
N PHE A 9 -4.62 8.96 12.15
CA PHE A 9 -4.58 9.47 10.79
C PHE A 9 -3.15 9.72 10.32
N ASP A 10 -2.33 10.37 11.13
CA ASP A 10 -0.91 10.60 10.84
C ASP A 10 -0.14 9.28 10.69
N LEU A 11 -0.50 8.27 11.50
CA LEU A 11 0.04 6.92 11.36
C LEU A 11 -0.35 6.28 10.01
N LEU A 12 -1.59 6.48 9.56
CA LEU A 12 -2.07 5.96 8.27
C LEU A 12 -1.36 6.63 7.08
N ASN A 13 -0.97 7.89 7.24
CA ASN A 13 -0.30 8.67 6.20
C ASN A 13 1.23 8.58 6.24
N GLY A 14 1.80 7.94 7.26
CA GLY A 14 3.25 7.95 7.48
C GLY A 14 3.81 9.30 7.95
N GLU A 15 2.96 10.17 8.50
CA GLU A 15 3.31 11.54 8.92
C GLU A 15 3.75 11.63 10.39
N LEU A 16 3.63 10.54 11.16
CA LEU A 16 4.11 10.50 12.55
C LEU A 16 5.63 10.58 12.61
N ASP A 17 6.13 11.31 13.60
CA ASP A 17 7.55 11.27 13.91
C ASP A 17 8.00 9.85 14.32
N LEU A 18 9.28 9.55 14.10
CA LEU A 18 9.82 8.21 14.24
C LEU A 18 9.77 7.69 15.70
N GLU A 19 9.98 8.57 16.69
CA GLU A 19 9.96 8.16 18.10
C GLU A 19 8.55 7.78 18.52
N ARG A 20 7.57 8.60 18.14
CA ARG A 20 6.16 8.32 18.42
C ARG A 20 5.67 7.06 17.70
N ALA A 21 6.05 6.88 16.45
CA ALA A 21 5.73 5.67 15.70
C ALA A 21 6.28 4.39 16.39
N ARG A 22 7.51 4.44 16.90
CA ARG A 22 8.12 3.32 17.65
C ARG A 22 7.41 3.04 18.97
N GLU A 23 6.99 4.06 19.72
CA GLU A 23 6.20 3.90 20.94
C GLU A 23 4.88 3.18 20.63
N ILE A 24 4.17 3.63 19.60
CA ILE A 24 2.91 3.04 19.16
C ILE A 24 3.10 1.59 18.71
N GLN A 25 4.19 1.29 18.01
CA GLN A 25 4.49 -0.08 17.59
C GLN A 25 4.70 -1.03 18.77
N ARG A 26 5.33 -0.56 19.84
CA ARG A 26 5.62 -1.36 21.05
C ARG A 26 4.43 -1.48 21.99
N ALA A 27 3.52 -0.53 21.98
CA ALA A 27 2.38 -0.50 22.90
C ALA A 27 1.32 -1.54 22.53
N PRO A 28 0.56 -2.05 23.54
CA PRO A 28 -0.63 -2.84 23.26
C PRO A 28 -1.62 -2.07 22.37
N LYS A 29 -2.26 -2.77 21.44
CA LYS A 29 -3.20 -2.17 20.49
C LYS A 29 -4.60 -2.14 21.08
N ASP A 30 -5.33 -1.02 20.86
CA ASP A 30 -6.73 -0.92 21.19
C ASP A 30 -7.56 -1.88 20.34
N LEU A 31 -8.56 -2.52 20.91
CA LEU A 31 -9.41 -3.50 20.23
C LEU A 31 -10.24 -2.86 19.10
N ASP A 32 -10.60 -1.59 19.26
CA ASP A 32 -11.38 -0.81 18.29
C ASP A 32 -10.52 -0.05 17.27
N ARG A 33 -9.19 -0.18 17.33
CA ARG A 33 -8.25 0.57 16.49
C ARG A 33 -8.56 0.44 15.00
N ARG A 34 -8.85 -0.77 14.52
CA ARG A 34 -9.19 -1.00 13.10
C ARG A 34 -10.43 -0.21 12.69
N GLN A 35 -11.49 -0.27 13.49
CA GLN A 35 -12.75 0.43 13.21
C GLN A 35 -12.54 1.94 13.18
N ARG A 36 -11.78 2.48 14.13
CA ARG A 36 -11.43 3.90 14.18
C ARG A 36 -10.62 4.33 12.96
N LEU A 37 -9.61 3.57 12.58
CA LEU A 37 -8.79 3.84 11.36
C LEU A 37 -9.66 3.90 10.10
N LEU A 38 -10.60 2.96 9.94
CA LEU A 38 -11.53 2.95 8.80
C LEU A 38 -12.44 4.18 8.81
N ALA A 39 -12.98 4.56 9.96
CA ALA A 39 -13.84 5.73 10.11
C ALA A 39 -13.07 7.04 9.80
N ILE A 40 -11.85 7.16 10.28
CA ILE A 40 -10.98 8.30 10.03
C ILE A 40 -10.63 8.38 8.53
N ALA A 41 -10.22 7.27 7.93
CA ALA A 41 -9.91 7.21 6.50
C ALA A 41 -11.14 7.58 5.65
N GLN A 42 -12.32 7.04 5.99
CA GLN A 42 -13.59 7.35 5.31
C GLN A 42 -13.92 8.84 5.37
N GLN A 43 -13.79 9.45 6.53
CA GLN A 43 -14.06 10.88 6.73
C GLN A 43 -13.08 11.76 5.96
N LYS A 44 -11.80 11.44 6.02
CA LYS A 44 -10.73 12.26 5.43
C LYS A 44 -10.66 12.17 3.90
N LEU A 45 -10.92 10.99 3.35
CA LEU A 45 -10.94 10.79 1.90
C LEU A 45 -12.26 11.26 1.28
N GLY A 46 -13.35 11.34 2.06
CA GLY A 46 -14.64 11.85 1.59
C GLY A 46 -15.29 11.00 0.49
N TRP A 47 -14.90 9.73 0.36
CA TRP A 47 -15.46 8.83 -0.64
C TRP A 47 -16.83 8.33 -0.23
N SER A 48 -17.74 8.17 -1.23
CA SER A 48 -19.07 7.58 -1.04
C SER A 48 -18.99 6.07 -0.80
N GLU A 49 -18.03 5.40 -1.45
CA GLU A 49 -17.84 3.96 -1.30
C GLU A 49 -17.19 3.62 0.05
N PRO A 50 -17.74 2.63 0.77
CA PRO A 50 -17.15 2.21 2.03
C PRO A 50 -15.72 1.69 1.87
N ILE A 51 -14.80 2.22 2.66
CA ILE A 51 -13.44 1.71 2.77
C ILE A 51 -13.47 0.46 3.66
N MET A 52 -13.08 -0.67 3.08
CA MET A 52 -13.06 -1.96 3.76
C MET A 52 -11.74 -2.22 4.47
N LEU A 53 -10.64 -1.79 3.84
CA LEU A 53 -9.29 -2.00 4.36
C LEU A 53 -8.32 -1.02 3.71
N PRO A 54 -7.48 -0.30 4.47
CA PRO A 54 -6.27 0.31 3.93
C PRO A 54 -5.24 -0.80 3.68
N LEU A 55 -4.81 -0.98 2.44
CA LEU A 55 -3.73 -1.92 2.09
C LEU A 55 -2.38 -1.34 2.46
N GLN A 56 -2.22 -0.07 2.16
CA GLN A 56 -1.04 0.75 2.45
C GLN A 56 -1.43 2.23 2.40
N GLU A 57 -0.46 3.12 2.54
CA GLU A 57 -0.65 4.57 2.61
C GLU A 57 -1.55 5.14 1.50
N ASN A 58 -1.39 4.69 0.25
CA ASN A 58 -2.08 5.22 -0.91
C ASN A 58 -3.01 4.23 -1.62
N LEU A 59 -3.19 3.02 -1.06
CA LEU A 59 -4.07 1.99 -1.62
C LEU A 59 -5.07 1.48 -0.59
N PHE A 60 -6.31 1.34 -1.03
CA PHE A 60 -7.44 0.92 -0.20
C PHE A 60 -8.27 -0.13 -0.92
N VAL A 61 -8.83 -1.09 -0.18
CA VAL A 61 -9.95 -1.89 -0.68
C VAL A 61 -11.24 -1.17 -0.37
N VAL A 62 -12.04 -0.90 -1.39
CA VAL A 62 -13.35 -0.25 -1.28
C VAL A 62 -14.45 -1.18 -1.77
N ARG A 63 -15.66 -1.03 -1.20
CA ARG A 63 -16.85 -1.71 -1.68
C ARG A 63 -17.55 -0.85 -2.72
N THR A 64 -17.76 -1.40 -3.90
CA THR A 64 -18.53 -0.80 -4.99
C THR A 64 -19.76 -1.66 -5.29
N ASP A 65 -20.67 -1.18 -6.13
CA ASP A 65 -21.82 -1.96 -6.61
C ASP A 65 -21.38 -3.20 -7.42
N ALA A 66 -20.19 -3.14 -8.01
CA ALA A 66 -19.59 -4.24 -8.79
C ALA A 66 -18.65 -5.15 -7.97
N GLY A 67 -18.70 -5.06 -6.62
CA GLY A 67 -17.84 -5.83 -5.73
C GLY A 67 -16.72 -5.00 -5.10
N LYS A 68 -15.78 -5.70 -4.46
CA LYS A 68 -14.65 -5.05 -3.78
C LYS A 68 -13.50 -4.82 -4.76
N LYS A 69 -13.00 -3.59 -4.80
CA LYS A 69 -11.91 -3.18 -5.70
C LYS A 69 -10.79 -2.51 -4.94
N VAL A 70 -9.58 -2.58 -5.51
CA VAL A 70 -8.46 -1.77 -5.04
C VAL A 70 -8.59 -0.38 -5.63
N ARG A 71 -8.42 0.65 -4.79
CA ARG A 71 -8.52 2.06 -5.17
C ARG A 71 -7.33 2.85 -4.65
N CYS A 72 -6.72 3.64 -5.53
CA CYS A 72 -5.70 4.59 -5.12
C CYS A 72 -6.32 5.81 -4.41
N ARG A 73 -5.57 6.45 -3.52
CA ARG A 73 -5.97 7.68 -2.84
C ARG A 73 -6.43 8.78 -3.82
N CYS A 74 -5.87 8.87 -5.02
CA CYS A 74 -6.28 9.83 -6.05
C CYS A 74 -7.66 9.55 -6.66
N GLY A 75 -8.25 8.39 -6.38
CA GLY A 75 -9.54 7.97 -6.91
C GLY A 75 -9.45 6.93 -8.02
N HIS A 76 -8.27 6.65 -8.57
CA HIS A 76 -8.10 5.63 -9.61
C HIS A 76 -8.47 4.23 -9.08
N TYR A 77 -9.28 3.48 -9.83
CA TYR A 77 -9.63 2.10 -9.52
C TYR A 77 -8.69 1.15 -10.26
N PHE A 78 -8.13 0.22 -9.50
CA PHE A 78 -7.57 -1.02 -10.01
C PHE A 78 -8.68 -2.08 -10.14
N ASP A 79 -8.33 -3.30 -10.45
CA ASP A 79 -9.29 -4.39 -10.62
C ASP A 79 -9.83 -4.93 -9.26
N ASP A 80 -10.57 -6.03 -9.32
CA ASP A 80 -11.01 -6.80 -8.15
C ASP A 80 -9.84 -7.04 -7.18
N TYR A 81 -10.10 -6.88 -5.88
CA TYR A 81 -9.05 -6.99 -4.86
C TYR A 81 -8.37 -8.37 -4.80
N ARG A 82 -9.01 -9.43 -5.37
CA ARG A 82 -8.44 -10.77 -5.48
C ARG A 82 -7.43 -10.93 -6.61
N ARG A 83 -7.32 -9.94 -7.47
CA ARG A 83 -6.29 -9.88 -8.52
C ARG A 83 -5.13 -9.04 -8.05
N ASN A 84 -3.95 -9.39 -8.55
CA ASN A 84 -2.76 -8.59 -8.26
C ASN A 84 -2.86 -7.23 -8.94
N TRP A 85 -3.12 -6.18 -8.18
CA TRP A 85 -3.27 -4.81 -8.67
C TRP A 85 -2.02 -4.32 -9.43
N LYS A 86 -0.85 -4.90 -9.15
CA LYS A 86 0.41 -4.58 -9.82
C LYS A 86 0.37 -4.84 -11.33
N GLU A 87 -0.45 -5.77 -11.78
CA GLU A 87 -0.64 -6.06 -13.21
C GLU A 87 -1.27 -4.90 -13.98
N SER A 88 -1.97 -4.00 -13.28
CA SER A 88 -2.61 -2.81 -13.85
C SER A 88 -1.87 -1.51 -13.50
N ALA A 89 -0.76 -1.58 -12.79
CA ALA A 89 0.07 -0.44 -12.45
C ALA A 89 1.04 -0.08 -13.59
N LEU A 90 1.55 1.16 -13.58
CA LEU A 90 2.73 1.49 -14.37
C LEU A 90 3.95 0.89 -13.68
N VAL A 91 4.78 0.18 -14.43
CA VAL A 91 5.97 -0.49 -13.90
C VAL A 91 7.21 0.16 -14.50
N TYR A 92 8.14 0.52 -13.64
CA TYR A 92 9.47 0.96 -14.03
C TYR A 92 10.52 0.01 -13.43
N GLU A 93 11.29 -0.63 -14.29
CA GLU A 93 12.39 -1.50 -13.89
C GLU A 93 13.70 -0.73 -13.93
N ARG A 94 14.33 -0.52 -12.76
CA ARG A 94 15.64 0.11 -12.65
C ARG A 94 16.74 -0.91 -12.77
N ASP A 95 17.74 -0.57 -13.56
CA ASP A 95 19.01 -1.28 -13.55
C ASP A 95 19.79 -0.88 -12.28
N PRO A 96 20.14 -1.83 -11.40
CA PRO A 96 20.92 -1.48 -10.20
C PRO A 96 22.28 -0.90 -10.51
N GLN A 97 22.79 -1.05 -11.74
CA GLN A 97 24.08 -0.53 -12.18
C GLN A 97 24.03 0.88 -12.81
N ASP A 98 22.85 1.49 -12.92
CA ASP A 98 22.70 2.85 -13.47
C ASP A 98 23.32 3.98 -12.62
N GLY A 99 23.71 3.65 -11.38
CA GLY A 99 24.38 4.58 -10.46
C GLY A 99 23.45 5.48 -9.67
N GLU A 100 22.13 5.41 -9.89
CA GLU A 100 21.15 6.22 -9.14
C GLU A 100 20.93 5.71 -7.71
N LEU A 101 20.95 4.39 -7.51
CA LEU A 101 20.61 3.75 -6.23
C LEU A 101 21.81 3.17 -5.49
N TYR A 102 22.79 2.68 -6.23
CA TYR A 102 23.96 2.01 -5.68
C TYR A 102 25.25 2.63 -6.21
N SER A 103 26.29 2.66 -5.38
CA SER A 103 27.62 2.95 -5.86
C SER A 103 28.09 1.86 -6.83
N SER A 104 28.88 2.22 -7.83
CA SER A 104 29.39 1.28 -8.85
C SER A 104 30.13 0.06 -8.27
N THR A 105 30.67 0.19 -7.06
CA THR A 105 31.38 -0.90 -6.36
C THR A 105 30.47 -1.88 -5.63
N ASN A 106 29.23 -1.49 -5.33
CA ASN A 106 28.29 -2.27 -4.52
C ASN A 106 26.99 -2.61 -5.27
N ALA A 107 26.87 -2.18 -6.51
CA ALA A 107 25.69 -2.47 -7.31
C ALA A 107 25.66 -3.97 -7.67
N PRO A 108 24.54 -4.68 -7.39
CA PRO A 108 24.35 -6.02 -7.91
C PRO A 108 24.24 -6.01 -9.43
N THR A 109 24.52 -7.13 -10.07
CA THR A 109 24.29 -7.24 -11.52
C THR A 109 22.79 -7.40 -11.80
N LYS A 110 22.37 -6.96 -12.99
CA LYS A 110 20.99 -7.03 -13.46
C LYS A 110 20.46 -8.48 -13.51
N GLU A 111 21.33 -9.44 -13.73
CA GLU A 111 20.96 -10.86 -13.73
C GLU A 111 20.59 -11.36 -12.33
N TRP A 112 21.09 -10.72 -11.29
CA TRP A 112 20.82 -11.11 -9.92
C TRP A 112 19.59 -10.41 -9.35
N MET A 113 19.45 -9.12 -9.64
CA MET A 113 18.42 -8.31 -9.05
C MET A 113 18.08 -7.11 -9.93
N ILE A 114 16.79 -6.85 -10.06
CA ILE A 114 16.25 -5.60 -10.57
C ILE A 114 15.38 -4.96 -9.51
N LEU A 115 15.28 -3.64 -9.55
CA LEU A 115 14.33 -2.90 -8.73
C LEU A 115 13.13 -2.56 -9.60
N ARG A 116 11.94 -3.05 -9.22
CA ARG A 116 10.69 -2.69 -9.86
C ARG A 116 9.95 -1.69 -9.01
N GLU A 117 9.55 -0.60 -9.61
CA GLU A 117 8.72 0.42 -9.00
C GLU A 117 7.33 0.38 -9.65
N PHE A 118 6.29 0.37 -8.83
CA PHE A 118 4.90 0.32 -9.27
C PHE A 118 4.23 1.66 -8.99
N TYR A 119 3.68 2.29 -10.02
CA TYR A 119 3.06 3.59 -9.93
C TYR A 119 1.59 3.56 -10.31
N CYS A 120 0.81 4.45 -9.69
CA CYS A 120 -0.58 4.67 -10.08
C CYS A 120 -0.64 5.25 -11.50
N PRO A 121 -1.41 4.64 -12.44
CA PRO A 121 -1.51 5.16 -13.81
C PRO A 121 -2.12 6.55 -13.92
N SER A 122 -2.90 6.97 -12.90
CA SER A 122 -3.61 8.24 -12.91
C SER A 122 -2.81 9.39 -12.27
N CYS A 123 -2.14 9.16 -11.15
CA CYS A 123 -1.47 10.23 -10.41
C CYS A 123 0.06 10.05 -10.29
N ALA A 124 0.60 8.97 -10.84
CA ALA A 124 2.03 8.64 -10.80
C ALA A 124 2.62 8.53 -9.37
N THR A 125 1.78 8.34 -8.35
CA THR A 125 2.26 8.06 -6.99
C THR A 125 2.92 6.68 -6.97
N LEU A 126 4.10 6.57 -6.37
CA LEU A 126 4.77 5.30 -6.10
C LEU A 126 3.94 4.51 -5.08
N LEU A 127 3.57 3.28 -5.46
CA LEU A 127 2.70 2.42 -4.65
C LEU A 127 3.46 1.26 -4.01
N ASP A 128 4.43 0.69 -4.71
CA ASP A 128 5.24 -0.42 -4.18
C ASP A 128 6.58 -0.52 -4.89
N VAL A 129 7.52 -1.20 -4.25
CA VAL A 129 8.85 -1.49 -4.79
C VAL A 129 9.20 -2.95 -4.52
N GLU A 130 9.67 -3.65 -5.54
CA GLU A 130 10.15 -5.02 -5.44
C GLU A 130 11.63 -5.12 -5.82
N ASN A 131 12.39 -5.83 -5.01
CA ASN A 131 13.73 -6.29 -5.36
C ASN A 131 13.67 -7.77 -5.73
N VAL A 132 13.79 -8.09 -7.01
CA VAL A 132 13.57 -9.44 -7.53
C VAL A 132 14.56 -9.79 -8.63
N PRO A 133 14.84 -11.08 -8.87
CA PRO A 133 15.56 -11.51 -10.06
C PRO A 133 14.83 -11.09 -11.34
N GLN A 134 15.58 -10.86 -12.41
CA GLN A 134 15.00 -10.55 -13.72
C GLN A 134 14.00 -11.64 -14.16
N GLY A 135 12.82 -11.23 -14.63
CA GLY A 135 11.77 -12.16 -15.07
C GLY A 135 10.96 -12.79 -13.94
N TYR A 136 11.21 -12.44 -12.70
CA TYR A 136 10.38 -12.93 -11.59
C TYR A 136 8.95 -12.38 -11.72
N PRO A 137 7.89 -13.17 -11.45
CA PRO A 137 6.51 -12.68 -11.50
C PRO A 137 6.26 -11.58 -10.48
N PHE A 138 5.24 -10.74 -10.71
CA PHE A 138 4.84 -9.72 -9.73
C PHE A 138 4.34 -10.38 -8.45
N ILE A 139 4.89 -9.95 -7.32
CA ILE A 139 4.56 -10.54 -6.03
C ILE A 139 3.18 -10.03 -5.59
N PHE A 140 2.23 -10.95 -5.39
CA PHE A 140 0.96 -10.64 -4.77
C PHE A 140 1.12 -10.75 -3.24
N ASN A 141 1.49 -9.65 -2.61
CA ASN A 141 1.95 -9.62 -1.22
C ASN A 141 0.88 -10.02 -0.21
N PHE A 142 -0.40 -9.74 -0.52
CA PHE A 142 -1.44 -9.84 0.46
C PHE A 142 -2.83 -9.98 -0.17
N LEU A 143 -3.54 -11.05 0.18
CA LEU A 143 -4.95 -11.25 -0.15
C LEU A 143 -5.78 -11.14 1.15
N PRO A 144 -6.49 -10.03 1.36
CA PRO A 144 -7.31 -9.88 2.56
C PRO A 144 -8.53 -10.82 2.53
N TYR A 145 -8.88 -11.32 3.71
CA TYR A 145 -10.13 -12.06 3.93
C TYR A 145 -11.20 -11.11 4.47
N PHE A 146 -12.43 -11.26 3.97
CA PHE A 146 -13.61 -10.54 4.44
C PHE A 146 -14.71 -11.54 4.80
N ASP A 147 -15.30 -11.39 5.99
CA ASP A 147 -16.32 -12.32 6.54
C ASP A 147 -17.63 -12.35 5.73
N ASP A 148 -17.85 -11.38 4.85
CA ASP A 148 -19.05 -11.27 4.03
C ASP A 148 -18.91 -11.94 2.63
N GLU A 149 -17.85 -12.70 2.41
CA GLU A 149 -17.66 -13.46 1.17
C GLU A 149 -17.88 -14.96 1.39
N PRO A 150 -18.57 -15.66 0.47
CA PRO A 150 -18.64 -17.11 0.51
C PRO A 150 -17.25 -17.72 0.30
N GLU A 151 -16.97 -18.79 1.01
CA GLU A 151 -15.77 -19.63 0.84
C GLU A 151 -15.65 -20.20 -0.59
#